data_2a2b260ca5d2e059bbed17ca250ccf26
#
_entry.id   2a2b260ca5d2e059bbed17ca250ccf26
#
_cell.length_a   1.000
_cell.length_b   1.000
_cell.length_c   1.000
_cell.angle_alpha   90.00
_cell.angle_beta   90.00
_cell.angle_gamma   90.00
#
_symmetry.space_group_name_H-M   'P 1'
#
loop_
_entity.id
_entity.type
_entity.pdbx_description
1 polymer ?
#
loop_
_entity_poly.entity_id
_entity_poly.type
_entity_poly.pdbx_seq_one_letter_code
_entity_poly.pdbx_strand_id
1 'polypeptide(L)'
;MTKWQNVFYSKGKTKENYKFPKILSKDNEYHSEVLKFIDILIEDLKINNIDEYFIDIAKEYRQIIDKVLKKYYSGEIVVAYNIIEKLIVEYKKSGIIFSRISKSYSFNYYIIENKKSEHFLFYRARFGDISNENKEDALKHTPYDMISKIGSNRFSIPGQPCLYLGSSSYDCWIEMGKPSDRDFNVGCI
;
A
#
# COMPACT_ATOMS: atom_id res chain seq x y z
N MET A 1 -29.28 -4.21 0.71
CA MET A 1 -27.94 -3.69 0.36
C MET A 1 -28.10 -2.32 -0.26
N THR A 2 -27.22 -1.38 0.07
CA THR A 2 -27.22 -0.05 -0.57
C THR A 2 -26.72 -0.16 -2.01
N LYS A 3 -26.97 0.87 -2.85
CA LYS A 3 -26.43 0.92 -4.22
C LYS A 3 -24.90 0.71 -4.23
N TRP A 4 -24.18 1.37 -3.31
CA TRP A 4 -22.73 1.22 -3.15
C TRP A 4 -22.29 -0.19 -2.75
N GLN A 5 -23.04 -0.86 -1.87
CA GLN A 5 -22.75 -2.24 -1.53
C GLN A 5 -22.90 -3.16 -2.76
N ASN A 6 -23.88 -2.91 -3.61
CA ASN A 6 -24.10 -3.70 -4.83
C ASN A 6 -22.97 -3.52 -5.87
N VAL A 7 -22.23 -2.40 -5.84
CA VAL A 7 -21.03 -2.24 -6.68
C VAL A 7 -19.99 -3.30 -6.32
N PHE A 8 -19.68 -3.46 -5.04
CA PHE A 8 -18.54 -4.28 -4.58
C PHE A 8 -18.91 -5.68 -4.14
N TYR A 9 -20.19 -5.93 -3.80
CA TYR A 9 -20.64 -7.20 -3.22
C TYR A 9 -21.75 -7.84 -4.04
N SER A 10 -21.78 -9.17 -4.03
CA SER A 10 -22.86 -9.99 -4.55
C SER A 10 -23.15 -11.10 -3.55
N LYS A 11 -24.43 -11.28 -3.16
CA LYS A 11 -24.87 -12.29 -2.18
C LYS A 11 -24.03 -12.28 -0.88
N GLY A 12 -23.68 -11.08 -0.38
CA GLY A 12 -22.91 -10.90 0.84
C GLY A 12 -21.41 -11.19 0.72
N LYS A 13 -20.91 -11.51 -0.48
CA LYS A 13 -19.47 -11.75 -0.75
C LYS A 13 -18.92 -10.66 -1.66
N THR A 14 -17.66 -10.30 -1.49
CA THR A 14 -16.93 -9.41 -2.41
C THR A 14 -16.91 -10.03 -3.79
N LYS A 15 -17.29 -9.25 -4.82
CA LYS A 15 -17.21 -9.72 -6.23
C LYS A 15 -15.75 -10.01 -6.58
N GLU A 16 -15.50 -11.00 -7.43
CA GLU A 16 -14.16 -11.42 -7.85
C GLU A 16 -13.32 -10.26 -8.41
N ASN A 17 -13.96 -9.34 -9.13
CA ASN A 17 -13.29 -8.18 -9.69
C ASN A 17 -12.70 -7.23 -8.62
N TYR A 18 -13.15 -7.29 -7.37
CA TYR A 18 -12.72 -6.44 -6.27
C TYR A 18 -11.95 -7.17 -5.18
N LYS A 19 -11.60 -8.42 -5.40
CA LYS A 19 -10.70 -9.15 -4.50
C LYS A 19 -9.24 -8.74 -4.74
N PHE A 20 -8.52 -8.51 -3.68
CA PHE A 20 -7.08 -8.20 -3.69
C PHE A 20 -6.31 -9.25 -2.88
N PRO A 21 -5.04 -9.53 -3.21
CA PRO A 21 -4.25 -8.94 -4.32
C PRO A 21 -4.69 -9.44 -5.69
N LYS A 22 -4.50 -8.62 -6.73
CA LYS A 22 -4.66 -9.05 -8.12
C LYS A 22 -3.40 -9.77 -8.57
N ILE A 23 -3.56 -10.99 -9.06
CA ILE A 23 -2.47 -11.77 -9.67
C ILE A 23 -2.55 -11.54 -11.18
N LEU A 24 -1.50 -10.95 -11.73
CA LEU A 24 -1.36 -10.79 -13.18
C LEU A 24 -0.67 -12.01 -13.76
N SER A 25 -1.17 -12.51 -14.90
CA SER A 25 -0.44 -13.51 -15.66
C SER A 25 0.79 -12.88 -16.29
N LYS A 26 1.82 -13.70 -16.59
CA LYS A 26 3.05 -13.22 -17.22
C LYS A 26 2.83 -12.63 -18.61
N ASP A 27 1.73 -13.00 -19.24
CA ASP A 27 1.39 -12.60 -20.60
C ASP A 27 0.58 -11.29 -20.67
N ASN A 28 0.14 -10.76 -19.52
CA ASN A 28 -0.67 -9.56 -19.45
C ASN A 28 0.19 -8.34 -19.16
N GLU A 29 -0.02 -7.27 -19.94
CA GLU A 29 0.59 -5.98 -19.66
C GLU A 29 -0.07 -5.32 -18.46
N TYR A 30 0.73 -4.93 -17.47
CA TYR A 30 0.27 -4.27 -16.25
C TYR A 30 -0.60 -3.04 -16.54
N HIS A 31 -0.20 -2.21 -17.51
CA HIS A 31 -0.92 -1.02 -17.92
C HIS A 31 -2.37 -1.35 -18.35
N SER A 32 -2.51 -2.30 -19.26
CA SER A 32 -3.81 -2.74 -19.79
C SER A 32 -4.72 -3.29 -18.68
N GLU A 33 -4.18 -4.09 -17.78
CA GLU A 33 -4.95 -4.70 -16.69
C GLU A 33 -5.41 -3.66 -15.66
N VAL A 34 -4.58 -2.65 -15.36
CA VAL A 34 -4.99 -1.55 -14.46
C VAL A 34 -6.14 -0.77 -15.07
N LEU A 35 -6.06 -0.41 -16.35
CA LEU A 35 -7.13 0.33 -17.02
C LEU A 35 -8.42 -0.50 -17.11
N LYS A 36 -8.31 -1.78 -17.45
CA LYS A 36 -9.44 -2.71 -17.48
C LYS A 36 -10.13 -2.82 -16.12
N PHE A 37 -9.38 -2.85 -15.03
CA PHE A 37 -9.95 -2.85 -13.69
C PHE A 37 -10.79 -1.58 -13.43
N ILE A 38 -10.28 -0.41 -13.84
CA ILE A 38 -11.01 0.86 -13.68
C ILE A 38 -12.24 0.90 -14.60
N ASP A 39 -12.14 0.37 -15.83
CA ASP A 39 -13.28 0.28 -16.74
C ASP A 39 -14.40 -0.60 -16.17
N ILE A 40 -14.07 -1.74 -15.54
CA ILE A 40 -15.02 -2.58 -14.84
C ILE A 40 -15.70 -1.81 -13.69
N LEU A 41 -14.93 -1.04 -12.92
CA LEU A 41 -15.48 -0.20 -11.87
C LEU A 41 -16.48 0.82 -12.42
N ILE A 42 -16.13 1.52 -13.50
CA ILE A 42 -17.00 2.52 -14.14
C ILE A 42 -18.31 1.86 -14.60
N GLU A 43 -18.25 0.69 -15.22
CA GLU A 43 -19.46 -0.04 -15.63
C GLU A 43 -20.30 -0.51 -14.43
N ASP A 44 -19.69 -1.04 -13.40
CA ASP A 44 -20.41 -1.43 -12.17
C ASP A 44 -21.07 -0.22 -11.47
N LEU A 45 -20.44 0.97 -11.51
CA LEU A 45 -21.06 2.21 -11.00
C LEU A 45 -22.32 2.57 -11.80
N LYS A 46 -22.26 2.50 -13.13
CA LYS A 46 -23.41 2.76 -14.03
C LYS A 46 -24.55 1.78 -13.82
N ILE A 47 -24.25 0.48 -13.81
CA ILE A 47 -25.24 -0.59 -13.63
C ILE A 47 -26.00 -0.46 -12.32
N ASN A 48 -25.34 0.03 -11.26
CA ASN A 48 -25.95 0.23 -9.95
C ASN A 48 -26.57 1.63 -9.77
N ASN A 49 -26.67 2.42 -10.85
CA ASN A 49 -27.23 3.78 -10.85
C ASN A 49 -26.60 4.65 -9.74
N ILE A 50 -25.27 4.63 -9.66
CA ILE A 50 -24.51 5.57 -8.83
C ILE A 50 -24.55 6.94 -9.51
N ASP A 51 -24.51 8.00 -8.69
CA ASP A 51 -24.56 9.39 -9.16
C ASP A 51 -23.48 9.64 -10.24
N GLU A 52 -23.85 10.34 -11.33
CA GLU A 52 -22.97 10.63 -12.46
C GLU A 52 -21.69 11.36 -12.04
N TYR A 53 -21.76 12.16 -10.99
CA TYR A 53 -20.59 12.82 -10.41
C TYR A 53 -19.46 11.83 -10.08
N PHE A 54 -19.77 10.68 -9.46
CA PHE A 54 -18.77 9.68 -9.12
C PHE A 54 -18.27 8.91 -10.34
N ILE A 55 -19.13 8.71 -11.33
CA ILE A 55 -18.77 8.08 -12.60
C ILE A 55 -17.78 8.96 -13.36
N ASP A 56 -18.01 10.27 -13.39
CA ASP A 56 -17.12 11.21 -14.07
C ASP A 56 -15.77 11.32 -13.36
N ILE A 57 -15.73 11.33 -12.04
CA ILE A 57 -14.49 11.23 -11.26
C ILE A 57 -13.73 9.95 -11.63
N ALA A 58 -14.40 8.81 -11.71
CA ALA A 58 -13.74 7.55 -12.06
C ALA A 58 -13.16 7.58 -13.50
N LYS A 59 -13.87 8.20 -14.45
CA LYS A 59 -13.38 8.42 -15.84
C LYS A 59 -12.16 9.33 -15.85
N GLU A 60 -12.19 10.42 -15.09
CA GLU A 60 -11.06 11.35 -14.98
C GLU A 60 -9.83 10.65 -14.41
N TYR A 61 -9.98 9.91 -13.31
CA TYR A 61 -8.88 9.15 -12.73
C TYR A 61 -8.31 8.09 -13.67
N ARG A 62 -9.17 7.44 -14.45
CA ARG A 62 -8.73 6.52 -15.48
C ARG A 62 -7.80 7.20 -16.49
N GLN A 63 -8.17 8.40 -16.95
CA GLN A 63 -7.34 9.17 -17.90
C GLN A 63 -6.01 9.60 -17.29
N ILE A 64 -6.02 10.03 -16.03
CA ILE A 64 -4.82 10.43 -15.30
C ILE A 64 -3.88 9.23 -15.14
N ILE A 65 -4.40 8.08 -14.72
CA ILE A 65 -3.62 6.84 -14.52
C ILE A 65 -3.03 6.36 -15.85
N ASP A 66 -3.80 6.37 -16.92
CA ASP A 66 -3.31 6.04 -18.28
C ASP A 66 -2.12 6.94 -18.67
N LYS A 67 -2.27 8.25 -18.47
CA LYS A 67 -1.21 9.22 -18.75
C LYS A 67 0.04 8.98 -17.91
N VAL A 68 -0.14 8.69 -16.63
CA VAL A 68 0.97 8.38 -15.70
C VAL A 68 1.73 7.15 -16.18
N LEU A 69 1.02 6.07 -16.47
CA LEU A 69 1.64 4.81 -16.89
C LEU A 69 2.36 4.95 -18.22
N LYS A 70 1.77 5.67 -19.19
CA LYS A 70 2.44 5.99 -20.46
C LYS A 70 3.74 6.77 -20.24
N LYS A 71 3.74 7.79 -19.38
CA LYS A 71 4.93 8.57 -19.06
C LYS A 71 5.98 7.75 -18.33
N TYR A 72 5.55 6.89 -17.40
CA TYR A 72 6.45 5.99 -16.69
C TYR A 72 7.15 5.02 -17.65
N TYR A 73 6.40 4.37 -18.55
CA TYR A 73 6.97 3.42 -19.50
C TYR A 73 7.79 4.06 -20.62
N SER A 74 7.57 5.33 -20.91
CA SER A 74 8.43 6.10 -21.83
C SER A 74 9.73 6.61 -21.17
N GLY A 75 9.94 6.31 -19.87
CA GLY A 75 11.11 6.77 -19.12
C GLY A 75 11.00 8.18 -18.56
N GLU A 76 9.87 8.86 -18.76
CA GLU A 76 9.61 10.21 -18.23
C GLU A 76 9.15 10.15 -16.76
N ILE A 77 9.94 9.53 -15.90
CA ILE A 77 9.58 9.18 -14.52
C ILE A 77 9.22 10.42 -13.69
N VAL A 78 9.97 11.52 -13.85
CA VAL A 78 9.70 12.77 -13.12
C VAL A 78 8.34 13.36 -13.53
N VAL A 79 7.99 13.27 -14.82
CA VAL A 79 6.68 13.75 -15.30
C VAL A 79 5.56 12.88 -14.74
N ALA A 80 5.72 11.57 -14.75
CA ALA A 80 4.78 10.63 -14.15
C ALA A 80 4.58 10.91 -12.66
N TYR A 81 5.66 11.11 -11.90
CA TYR A 81 5.63 11.47 -10.49
C TYR A 81 4.83 12.76 -10.24
N ASN A 82 5.13 13.84 -10.99
CA ASN A 82 4.45 15.12 -10.82
C ASN A 82 2.94 15.04 -11.10
N ILE A 83 2.51 14.17 -12.02
CA ILE A 83 1.09 13.95 -12.29
C ILE A 83 0.42 13.24 -11.11
N ILE A 84 1.03 12.18 -10.59
CA ILE A 84 0.52 11.45 -9.42
C ILE A 84 0.51 12.33 -8.17
N GLU A 85 1.54 13.12 -7.95
CA GLU A 85 1.62 14.04 -6.81
C GLU A 85 0.44 15.02 -6.80
N LYS A 86 0.10 15.61 -7.94
CA LYS A 86 -1.07 16.49 -8.07
C LYS A 86 -2.35 15.77 -7.68
N LEU A 87 -2.56 14.56 -8.21
CA LEU A 87 -3.71 13.73 -7.89
C LEU A 87 -3.80 13.46 -6.37
N ILE A 88 -2.69 13.11 -5.74
CA ILE A 88 -2.62 12.85 -4.29
C ILE A 88 -2.93 14.11 -3.48
N VAL A 89 -2.43 15.28 -3.91
CA VAL A 89 -2.70 16.56 -3.23
C VAL A 89 -4.18 16.92 -3.30
N GLU A 90 -4.83 16.74 -4.46
CA GLU A 90 -6.27 16.95 -4.61
C GLU A 90 -7.08 15.99 -3.74
N TYR A 91 -6.70 14.73 -3.71
CA TYR A 91 -7.29 13.73 -2.85
C TYR A 91 -7.20 14.09 -1.36
N LYS A 92 -6.06 14.59 -0.91
CA LYS A 92 -5.88 15.06 0.46
C LYS A 92 -6.86 16.18 0.84
N LYS A 93 -7.21 17.03 -0.11
CA LYS A 93 -8.18 18.11 0.11
C LYS A 93 -9.61 17.59 0.24
N SER A 94 -9.96 16.52 -0.47
CA SER A 94 -11.30 15.94 -0.43
C SER A 94 -11.62 15.18 0.87
N GLY A 95 -10.65 14.89 1.70
CA GLY A 95 -10.82 14.26 3.01
C GLY A 95 -11.25 12.79 3.01
N ILE A 96 -11.44 12.18 1.82
CA ILE A 96 -12.17 10.92 1.70
C ILE A 96 -11.30 9.67 1.82
N ILE A 97 -9.99 9.68 1.51
CA ILE A 97 -9.23 8.41 1.33
C ILE A 97 -7.87 8.35 2.03
N PHE A 98 -7.37 9.41 2.61
CA PHE A 98 -6.24 9.20 3.50
C PHE A 98 -6.79 8.78 4.85
N SER A 99 -6.73 7.48 5.14
CA SER A 99 -6.75 7.04 6.51
C SER A 99 -5.63 7.80 7.24
N ARG A 100 -5.94 8.90 7.87
CA ARG A 100 -5.14 9.32 9.00
C ARG A 100 -5.12 8.11 9.91
N ILE A 101 -3.95 7.65 10.30
CA ILE A 101 -3.86 6.74 11.42
C ILE A 101 -4.59 7.44 12.54
N SER A 102 -5.86 7.08 12.76
CA SER A 102 -6.64 7.70 13.83
C SER A 102 -6.03 7.22 15.14
N LYS A 103 -6.06 8.06 16.16
CA LYS A 103 -5.64 7.65 17.51
C LYS A 103 -6.33 6.34 17.94
N SER A 104 -7.52 6.05 17.45
CA SER A 104 -8.26 4.82 17.75
C SER A 104 -7.75 3.58 17.02
N TYR A 105 -7.01 3.70 15.94
CA TYR A 105 -6.52 2.54 15.16
C TYR A 105 -5.19 1.97 15.67
N SER A 106 -4.47 2.72 16.47
CA SER A 106 -3.10 2.40 16.89
C SER A 106 -2.93 2.23 18.39
N PHE A 107 -4.03 2.14 19.13
CA PHE A 107 -3.96 1.82 20.56
C PHE A 107 -3.68 0.33 20.78
N ASN A 108 -2.48 -0.10 20.47
CA ASN A 108 -1.87 -1.14 21.24
C ASN A 108 -1.47 -0.52 22.58
N TYR A 109 -2.35 -0.63 23.57
CA TYR A 109 -2.02 -0.24 24.94
C TYR A 109 -0.94 -1.17 25.47
N TYR A 110 0.30 -0.79 25.31
CA TYR A 110 1.37 -1.41 26.07
C TYR A 110 1.43 -0.72 27.42
N ILE A 111 1.07 -1.46 28.45
CA ILE A 111 1.37 -1.10 29.84
C ILE A 111 2.85 -1.42 30.04
N ILE A 112 3.73 -0.48 29.74
CA ILE A 112 5.11 -0.54 30.18
C ILE A 112 5.14 0.12 31.55
N GLU A 113 5.44 -0.64 32.59
CA GLU A 113 5.63 -0.17 33.96
C GLU A 113 4.47 0.66 34.53
N ASN A 114 3.23 0.21 34.38
CA ASN A 114 2.03 0.89 34.89
C ASN A 114 1.79 2.34 34.39
N LYS A 115 2.48 2.78 33.34
CA LYS A 115 2.24 4.06 32.70
C LYS A 115 1.56 3.84 31.36
N LYS A 116 0.41 4.49 31.16
CA LYS A 116 -0.24 4.58 29.84
C LYS A 116 0.64 5.44 28.94
N SER A 117 1.28 4.84 27.93
CA SER A 117 1.98 5.59 26.89
C SER A 117 1.04 5.77 25.69
N GLU A 118 0.85 7.01 25.25
CA GLU A 118 0.07 7.34 24.05
C GLU A 118 0.94 7.28 22.77
N HIS A 119 2.03 6.54 22.76
CA HIS A 119 2.91 6.46 21.61
C HIS A 119 2.42 5.39 20.63
N PHE A 120 2.49 5.74 19.35
CA PHE A 120 2.29 4.77 18.27
C PHE A 120 3.49 3.85 18.23
N LEU A 121 3.25 2.55 18.38
CA LEU A 121 4.29 1.55 18.26
C LEU A 121 4.18 0.90 16.88
N PHE A 122 5.25 0.99 16.12
CA PHE A 122 5.42 0.23 14.91
C PHE A 122 6.46 -0.84 15.10
N TYR A 123 6.33 -1.92 14.36
CA TYR A 123 7.23 -3.04 14.42
C TYR A 123 7.99 -3.16 13.12
N ARG A 124 9.28 -3.40 13.25
CA ARG A 124 10.13 -3.74 12.14
C ARG A 124 10.73 -5.11 12.34
N ALA A 125 10.70 -5.93 11.29
CA ALA A 125 11.36 -7.22 11.32
C ALA A 125 12.48 -7.30 10.29
N ARG A 126 13.45 -8.16 10.57
CA ARG A 126 14.55 -8.53 9.70
C ARG A 126 14.77 -10.04 9.73
N PHE A 127 15.05 -10.60 8.57
CA PHE A 127 15.40 -12.00 8.42
C PHE A 127 16.89 -12.22 8.62
N GLY A 128 17.29 -13.34 9.23
CA GLY A 128 18.66 -13.79 9.39
C GLY A 128 19.25 -13.52 10.77
N ASP A 129 20.50 -13.96 10.98
CA ASP A 129 21.19 -13.78 12.24
C ASP A 129 21.75 -12.36 12.35
N ILE A 130 21.28 -11.60 13.33
CA ILE A 130 21.73 -10.24 13.67
C ILE A 130 22.50 -10.18 14.98
N SER A 131 22.93 -11.33 15.53
CA SER A 131 23.58 -11.41 16.86
C SER A 131 24.87 -10.60 16.97
N ASN A 132 25.55 -10.43 15.85
CA ASN A 132 26.81 -9.69 15.74
C ASN A 132 26.63 -8.23 15.30
N GLU A 133 25.39 -7.77 15.10
CA GLU A 133 25.09 -6.40 14.69
C GLU A 133 24.61 -5.57 15.88
N ASN A 134 24.80 -4.26 15.81
CA ASN A 134 24.10 -3.36 16.73
C ASN A 134 22.59 -3.50 16.47
N LYS A 135 21.82 -3.91 17.47
CA LYS A 135 20.39 -4.22 17.35
C LYS A 135 19.57 -3.06 16.83
N GLU A 136 19.90 -1.83 17.24
CA GLU A 136 19.22 -0.63 16.76
C GLU A 136 19.51 -0.38 15.27
N ASP A 137 20.76 -0.52 14.85
CA ASP A 137 21.16 -0.31 13.45
C ASP A 137 20.66 -1.42 12.55
N ALA A 138 20.60 -2.66 13.04
CA ALA A 138 20.08 -3.80 12.30
C ALA A 138 18.60 -3.62 11.89
N LEU A 139 17.83 -2.88 12.67
CA LEU A 139 16.41 -2.64 12.39
C LEU A 139 16.14 -1.31 11.66
N LYS A 140 17.16 -0.48 11.41
CA LYS A 140 17.04 0.72 10.57
C LYS A 140 16.91 0.36 9.07
N HIS A 141 16.69 1.37 8.25
CA HIS A 141 16.76 1.20 6.79
C HIS A 141 18.16 0.78 6.36
N THR A 142 18.28 0.22 5.15
CA THR A 142 19.58 -0.09 4.56
C THR A 142 20.46 1.16 4.55
N PRO A 143 21.72 1.06 5.02
CA PRO A 143 22.66 2.18 5.03
C PRO A 143 22.83 2.81 3.63
N TYR A 144 23.07 4.13 3.60
CA TYR A 144 23.14 4.87 2.34
C TYR A 144 24.36 4.49 1.46
N ASP A 145 25.41 3.99 2.05
CA ASP A 145 26.57 3.44 1.33
C ASP A 145 26.27 2.11 0.63
N MET A 146 25.17 1.46 0.99
CA MET A 146 24.69 0.20 0.40
C MET A 146 23.50 0.38 -0.55
N ILE A 147 23.21 1.59 -0.98
CA ILE A 147 22.07 1.92 -1.88
C ILE A 147 22.06 1.05 -3.14
N SER A 148 23.22 0.79 -3.73
CA SER A 148 23.33 -0.03 -4.95
C SER A 148 22.88 -1.48 -4.78
N LYS A 149 22.76 -1.97 -3.54
CA LYS A 149 22.30 -3.33 -3.22
C LYS A 149 20.80 -3.41 -2.98
N ILE A 150 20.09 -2.26 -2.94
CA ILE A 150 18.66 -2.21 -2.70
C ILE A 150 17.91 -2.56 -3.97
N GLY A 151 17.23 -3.69 -3.94
CA GLY A 151 16.33 -4.13 -5.00
C GLY A 151 14.97 -3.43 -4.96
N SER A 152 14.12 -3.74 -5.93
CA SER A 152 12.72 -3.30 -5.94
C SER A 152 11.91 -4.11 -4.93
N ASN A 153 11.18 -3.44 -4.07
CA ASN A 153 10.17 -4.02 -3.19
C ASN A 153 8.78 -3.47 -3.55
N ARG A 154 7.71 -4.02 -2.92
CA ARG A 154 6.32 -3.68 -3.23
C ARG A 154 6.03 -2.18 -3.26
N PHE A 155 6.64 -1.40 -2.38
CA PHE A 155 6.38 0.04 -2.21
C PHE A 155 7.63 0.91 -2.33
N SER A 156 8.72 0.38 -2.89
CA SER A 156 9.96 1.13 -3.09
C SER A 156 10.57 0.86 -4.46
N ILE A 157 11.23 1.86 -4.99
CA ILE A 157 12.04 1.75 -6.20
C ILE A 157 13.47 1.30 -5.86
N PRO A 158 14.18 0.65 -6.81
CA PRO A 158 15.56 0.26 -6.60
C PRO A 158 16.43 1.45 -6.21
N GLY A 159 17.35 1.24 -5.27
CA GLY A 159 18.25 2.27 -4.81
C GLY A 159 17.69 3.28 -3.82
N GLN A 160 16.40 3.16 -3.44
CA GLN A 160 15.80 4.02 -2.42
C GLN A 160 15.59 3.25 -1.12
N PRO A 161 16.30 3.61 -0.03
CA PRO A 161 16.10 2.99 1.27
C PRO A 161 14.71 3.33 1.81
N CYS A 162 13.90 2.31 2.05
CA CYS A 162 12.58 2.45 2.67
C CYS A 162 12.52 1.64 3.96
N LEU A 163 11.80 2.19 4.93
CA LEU A 163 11.52 1.51 6.19
C LEU A 163 10.11 0.90 6.09
N TYR A 164 10.05 -0.44 6.06
CA TYR A 164 8.80 -1.17 6.10
C TYR A 164 8.43 -1.48 7.55
N LEU A 165 7.26 -1.08 7.95
CA LEU A 165 6.78 -1.20 9.32
C LEU A 165 5.44 -1.95 9.35
N GLY A 166 5.30 -2.84 10.31
CA GLY A 166 4.04 -3.50 10.62
C GLY A 166 3.33 -2.87 11.81
N SER A 167 2.04 -3.06 11.91
CA SER A 167 1.22 -2.63 13.06
C SER A 167 1.40 -3.57 14.27
N SER A 168 1.90 -4.77 14.04
CA SER A 168 2.24 -5.75 15.07
C SER A 168 3.44 -6.61 14.65
N SER A 169 4.07 -7.27 15.59
CA SER A 169 5.12 -8.28 15.31
C SER A 169 4.57 -9.44 14.48
N TYR A 170 3.30 -9.80 14.68
CA TYR A 170 2.62 -10.84 13.92
C TYR A 170 2.45 -10.45 12.44
N ASP A 171 2.06 -9.20 12.15
CA ASP A 171 1.98 -8.71 10.77
C ASP A 171 3.33 -8.79 10.07
N CYS A 172 4.40 -8.38 10.75
CA CYS A 172 5.75 -8.51 10.23
C CYS A 172 6.11 -9.98 9.93
N TRP A 173 5.75 -10.92 10.80
CA TRP A 173 6.03 -12.34 10.62
C TRP A 173 5.28 -12.92 9.41
N ILE A 174 3.99 -12.55 9.24
CA ILE A 174 3.20 -12.95 8.07
C ILE A 174 3.79 -12.41 6.77
N GLU A 175 4.11 -11.11 6.71
CA GLU A 175 4.66 -10.44 5.53
C GLU A 175 6.03 -11.02 5.11
N MET A 176 6.81 -11.51 6.07
CA MET A 176 8.09 -12.17 5.83
C MET A 176 7.97 -13.66 5.45
N GLY A 177 6.75 -14.16 5.24
CA GLY A 177 6.51 -15.53 4.82
C GLY A 177 6.62 -16.55 5.95
N LYS A 178 6.37 -16.14 7.19
CA LYS A 178 6.35 -16.98 8.40
C LYS A 178 7.70 -17.70 8.65
N PRO A 179 8.79 -16.95 8.80
CA PRO A 179 10.10 -17.52 9.07
C PRO A 179 10.13 -18.29 10.39
N SER A 180 11.18 -19.10 10.58
CA SER A 180 11.42 -19.76 11.86
C SER A 180 11.79 -18.73 12.94
N ASP A 181 11.54 -19.06 14.21
CA ASP A 181 11.86 -18.16 15.34
C ASP A 181 13.35 -17.81 15.41
N ARG A 182 14.22 -18.66 14.86
CA ARG A 182 15.68 -18.41 14.83
C ARG A 182 16.09 -17.33 13.81
N ASP A 183 15.29 -17.20 12.75
CA ASP A 183 15.57 -16.30 11.64
C ASP A 183 14.72 -15.02 11.70
N PHE A 184 13.85 -14.90 12.69
CA PHE A 184 12.92 -13.78 12.83
C PHE A 184 13.36 -12.84 13.94
N ASN A 185 13.84 -11.69 13.55
CA ASN A 185 14.19 -10.61 14.47
C ASN A 185 13.18 -9.48 14.32
N VAL A 186 12.58 -9.07 15.43
CA VAL A 186 11.59 -8.01 15.45
C VAL A 186 11.88 -7.03 16.58
N GLY A 187 11.74 -5.76 16.27
CA GLY A 187 11.85 -4.68 17.24
C GLY A 187 10.72 -3.69 17.10
N CYS A 188 10.46 -2.98 18.17
CA CYS A 188 9.52 -1.88 18.22
C CYS A 188 10.27 -0.57 17.89
N ILE A 189 9.69 0.31 17.08
CA ILE A 189 10.22 1.61 16.67
C ILE A 189 9.24 2.71 17.05
#